data_115e9020c8234f24df74d1a4c2c3acde
#
_entry.id   115e9020c8234f24df74d1a4c2c3acde
#
_cell.length_a   1.000
_cell.length_b   1.000
_cell.length_c   1.000
_cell.angle_alpha   90.00
_cell.angle_beta   90.00
_cell.angle_gamma   90.00
#
_symmetry.space_group_name_H-M   'P 1'
#
loop_
_entity.id
_entity.type
_entity.pdbx_description
1 polymer ?
#
loop_
_entity_poly.entity_id
_entity_poly.type
_entity_poly.pdbx_seq_one_letter_code
_entity_poly.pdbx_strand_id
1 'polypeptide(L)'
;MGGISRRDVLRNLAVGVAGGSVLQVIPAEAAALAHAMIQKERALSLAGKYAPKYFSPHQYATLVLLCDTIVPRDDVSGGAVEAGAPEFIDLLTSENEEFQLVLGGGLMWLDNFCFDRYEHVFLECTPAQQKEVLDQIAYRRNATQDVSLSQGIVFFAKLRNMTCDGFYTSKIGIADLKYIGNTALAEFPGCPPVPE
;
A
#
# COMPACT_ATOMS: atom_id res chain seq x y z
N MET A 1 -10.20 30.62 2.12
CA MET A 1 -10.21 29.15 2.25
C MET A 1 -8.76 28.71 2.30
N GLY A 2 -8.26 28.44 3.51
CA GLY A 2 -6.87 28.03 3.72
C GLY A 2 -6.63 26.65 3.11
N GLY A 3 -5.65 26.54 2.21
CA GLY A 3 -5.25 25.27 1.64
C GLY A 3 -4.68 24.35 2.72
N ILE A 4 -5.17 23.13 2.79
CA ILE A 4 -4.68 22.09 3.69
C ILE A 4 -3.21 21.84 3.33
N SER A 5 -2.31 22.06 4.30
CA SER A 5 -0.87 21.88 4.15
C SER A 5 -0.49 20.40 4.23
N ARG A 6 0.60 19.99 3.54
CA ARG A 6 1.23 18.67 3.70
C ARG A 6 1.51 18.34 5.18
N ARG A 7 1.87 19.36 5.99
CA ARG A 7 2.07 19.24 7.44
C ARG A 7 0.82 18.83 8.20
N ASP A 8 -0.37 19.22 7.73
CA ASP A 8 -1.65 18.89 8.41
C ASP A 8 -2.01 17.43 8.19
N VAL A 9 -1.71 16.87 7.01
CA VAL A 9 -1.84 15.40 6.73
C VAL A 9 -0.94 14.59 7.67
N LEU A 10 0.31 15.05 7.84
CA LEU A 10 1.29 14.37 8.69
C LEU A 10 0.98 14.47 10.17
N ARG A 11 0.46 15.62 10.61
CA ARG A 11 0.07 15.81 12.01
C ARG A 11 -1.05 14.86 12.41
N ASN A 12 -1.98 14.60 11.50
CA ASN A 12 -3.07 13.64 11.70
C ASN A 12 -2.58 12.17 11.63
N LEU A 13 -1.54 11.87 10.83
CA LEU A 13 -0.86 10.57 10.82
C LEU A 13 -0.08 10.30 12.11
N ALA A 14 0.60 11.32 12.65
CA ALA A 14 1.42 11.20 13.86
C ALA A 14 0.59 10.96 15.13
N VAL A 15 -0.65 11.41 15.20
CA VAL A 15 -1.54 11.23 16.37
C VAL A 15 -1.99 9.76 16.53
N GLY A 16 -1.95 8.95 15.46
CA GLY A 16 -2.26 7.51 15.51
C GLY A 16 -1.16 6.61 16.06
N VAL A 17 0.06 7.12 16.29
CA VAL A 17 1.25 6.31 16.64
C VAL A 17 1.48 6.18 18.17
N ALA A 18 0.77 6.90 19.00
CA ALA A 18 1.02 6.98 20.46
C ALA A 18 0.45 5.84 21.33
N GLY A 19 0.20 4.67 20.77
CA GLY A 19 -0.29 3.51 21.55
C GLY A 19 0.18 2.18 20.95
N GLY A 20 1.14 1.56 21.59
CA GLY A 20 1.69 0.21 21.43
C GLY A 20 1.15 -0.72 20.35
N SER A 21 2.06 -1.21 19.51
CA SER A 21 2.01 -2.43 18.70
C SER A 21 0.62 -3.02 18.42
N VAL A 22 0.18 -2.95 17.20
CA VAL A 22 -0.74 -3.79 16.43
C VAL A 22 -1.56 -2.92 15.48
N LEU A 23 -1.40 -3.14 14.16
CA LEU A 23 -2.13 -2.48 13.08
C LEU A 23 -1.98 -0.93 13.10
N GLN A 24 -0.92 -0.45 12.47
CA GLN A 24 -0.86 0.96 12.07
C GLN A 24 -1.87 1.18 10.92
N VAL A 25 -3.14 1.36 11.31
CA VAL A 25 -4.20 1.75 10.38
C VAL A 25 -4.06 3.24 10.12
N ILE A 26 -3.94 3.62 8.87
CA ILE A 26 -3.93 5.02 8.47
C ILE A 26 -5.34 5.58 8.72
N PRO A 27 -5.49 6.68 9.50
CA PRO A 27 -6.80 7.27 9.73
C PRO A 27 -7.49 7.61 8.41
N ALA A 28 -8.78 7.31 8.29
CA ALA A 28 -9.56 7.49 7.05
C ALA A 28 -9.49 8.94 6.53
N GLU A 29 -9.45 9.92 7.43
CA GLU A 29 -9.30 11.34 7.07
C GLU A 29 -7.94 11.63 6.42
N ALA A 30 -6.87 11.07 6.96
CA ALA A 30 -5.53 11.20 6.39
C ALA A 30 -5.41 10.50 5.03
N ALA A 31 -6.04 9.34 4.88
CA ALA A 31 -6.11 8.63 3.61
C ALA A 31 -6.90 9.42 2.56
N ALA A 32 -8.05 9.99 2.92
CA ALA A 32 -8.85 10.84 2.02
C ALA A 32 -8.07 12.08 1.55
N LEU A 33 -7.30 12.71 2.46
CA LEU A 33 -6.44 13.85 2.12
C LEU A 33 -5.32 13.44 1.16
N ALA A 34 -4.67 12.29 1.39
CA ALA A 34 -3.64 11.77 0.51
C ALA A 34 -4.18 11.52 -0.91
N HIS A 35 -5.34 10.87 -1.03
CA HIS A 35 -6.00 10.66 -2.33
C HIS A 35 -6.35 11.99 -3.03
N ALA A 36 -6.85 12.99 -2.30
CA ALA A 36 -7.14 14.31 -2.86
C ALA A 36 -5.87 15.02 -3.38
N MET A 37 -4.75 14.89 -2.67
CA MET A 37 -3.46 15.43 -3.10
C MET A 37 -2.95 14.74 -4.37
N ILE A 38 -3.05 13.41 -4.46
CA ILE A 38 -2.67 12.64 -5.65
C ILE A 38 -3.49 13.07 -6.86
N GLN A 39 -4.81 13.20 -6.71
CA GLN A 39 -5.69 13.65 -7.81
C GLN A 39 -5.31 15.06 -8.28
N LYS A 40 -5.00 15.95 -7.35
CA LYS A 40 -4.56 17.32 -7.68
C LYS A 40 -3.23 17.29 -8.45
N GLU A 41 -2.28 16.46 -8.04
CA GLU A 41 -0.98 16.33 -8.71
C GLU A 41 -1.09 15.73 -10.10
N ARG A 42 -1.91 14.68 -10.27
CA ARG A 42 -2.23 14.12 -11.59
C ARG A 42 -2.84 15.18 -12.52
N ALA A 43 -3.75 16.02 -12.00
CA ALA A 43 -4.38 17.08 -12.77
C ALA A 43 -3.43 18.21 -13.16
N LEU A 44 -2.38 18.47 -12.36
CA LEU A 44 -1.37 19.49 -12.64
C LEU A 44 -0.24 18.98 -13.56
N SER A 45 -0.09 17.66 -13.70
CA SER A 45 0.91 17.04 -14.58
C SER A 45 0.49 17.21 -16.04
N LEU A 46 1.40 17.71 -16.90
CA LEU A 46 1.19 17.85 -18.34
C LEU A 46 0.87 16.51 -19.04
N ALA A 47 1.29 15.39 -18.46
CA ALA A 47 1.05 14.05 -18.99
C ALA A 47 -0.12 13.32 -18.30
N GLY A 48 -0.79 13.93 -17.32
CA GLY A 48 -1.82 13.28 -16.50
C GLY A 48 -1.29 12.12 -15.64
N LYS A 49 0.05 11.99 -15.51
CA LYS A 49 0.71 10.91 -14.76
C LYS A 49 1.32 11.44 -13.47
N TYR A 50 1.26 10.62 -12.44
CA TYR A 50 1.95 10.90 -11.17
C TYR A 50 3.47 10.78 -11.37
N ALA A 51 4.23 11.71 -10.78
CA ALA A 51 5.68 11.65 -10.70
C ALA A 51 6.08 11.21 -9.30
N PRO A 52 6.78 10.05 -9.14
CA PRO A 52 7.22 9.58 -7.83
C PRO A 52 8.06 10.63 -7.10
N LYS A 53 7.86 10.74 -5.78
CA LYS A 53 8.51 11.74 -4.92
C LYS A 53 9.68 11.17 -4.15
N TYR A 54 9.57 9.90 -3.77
CA TYR A 54 10.57 9.22 -2.97
C TYR A 54 11.26 8.11 -3.74
N PHE A 55 10.49 7.20 -4.35
CA PHE A 55 11.07 6.04 -5.01
C PHE A 55 11.74 6.38 -6.34
N SER A 56 12.88 5.76 -6.60
CA SER A 56 13.50 5.79 -7.92
C SER A 56 12.57 5.18 -8.98
N PRO A 57 12.77 5.44 -10.28
CA PRO A 57 11.93 4.84 -11.33
C PRO A 57 11.85 3.31 -11.26
N HIS A 58 12.96 2.64 -10.94
CA HIS A 58 13.02 1.18 -10.78
C HIS A 58 12.21 0.73 -9.55
N GLN A 59 12.46 1.33 -8.39
CA GLN A 59 11.73 1.01 -7.15
C GLN A 59 10.23 1.27 -7.30
N TYR A 60 9.85 2.35 -7.97
CA TYR A 60 8.44 2.65 -8.21
C TYR A 60 7.78 1.64 -9.15
N ALA A 61 8.47 1.18 -10.20
CA ALA A 61 7.95 0.12 -11.06
C ALA A 61 7.77 -1.21 -10.29
N THR A 62 8.74 -1.55 -9.41
CA THR A 62 8.61 -2.71 -8.50
C THR A 62 7.42 -2.55 -7.56
N LEU A 63 7.22 -1.36 -6.98
CA LEU A 63 6.08 -1.04 -6.12
C LEU A 63 4.75 -1.21 -6.85
N VAL A 64 4.63 -0.73 -8.09
CA VAL A 64 3.42 -0.90 -8.92
C VAL A 64 3.10 -2.37 -9.14
N LEU A 65 4.11 -3.17 -9.51
CA LEU A 65 3.94 -4.62 -9.71
C LEU A 65 3.51 -5.34 -8.42
N LEU A 66 4.09 -4.97 -7.29
CA LEU A 66 3.73 -5.54 -5.99
C LEU A 66 2.31 -5.17 -5.57
N CYS A 67 1.89 -3.92 -5.76
CA CYS A 67 0.52 -3.48 -5.49
C CYS A 67 -0.50 -4.23 -6.36
N ASP A 68 -0.20 -4.42 -7.66
CA ASP A 68 -1.04 -5.20 -8.57
C ASP A 68 -1.14 -6.67 -8.17
N THR A 69 -0.02 -7.24 -7.68
CA THR A 69 0.00 -8.62 -7.18
C THR A 69 -0.81 -8.80 -5.89
N ILE A 70 -0.83 -7.79 -5.00
CA ILE A 70 -1.54 -7.85 -3.71
C ILE A 70 -3.03 -7.66 -3.87
N VAL A 71 -3.47 -6.70 -4.68
CA VAL A 71 -4.88 -6.44 -5.01
C VAL A 71 -4.99 -6.28 -6.52
N PRO A 72 -5.04 -7.40 -7.24
CA PRO A 72 -5.19 -7.39 -8.68
C PRO A 72 -6.57 -6.90 -9.09
N ARG A 73 -6.68 -6.42 -10.33
CA ARG A 73 -7.97 -6.18 -10.96
C ARG A 73 -8.73 -7.48 -11.15
N ASP A 74 -10.04 -7.44 -10.94
CA ASP A 74 -10.96 -8.53 -11.26
C ASP A 74 -12.13 -8.06 -12.16
N ASP A 75 -13.12 -8.94 -12.37
CA ASP A 75 -14.30 -8.65 -13.21
C ASP A 75 -15.28 -7.70 -12.52
N VAL A 76 -15.15 -7.45 -11.23
CA VAL A 76 -16.08 -6.65 -10.42
C VAL A 76 -15.54 -5.25 -10.19
N SER A 77 -14.24 -5.13 -9.94
CA SER A 77 -13.61 -3.87 -9.52
C SER A 77 -12.23 -3.69 -10.15
N GLY A 78 -11.78 -2.44 -10.22
CA GLY A 78 -10.37 -2.13 -10.53
C GLY A 78 -9.44 -2.58 -9.42
N GLY A 79 -8.16 -2.78 -9.75
CA GLY A 79 -7.15 -3.19 -8.79
C GLY A 79 -6.51 -2.02 -8.03
N ALA A 80 -5.49 -2.33 -7.19
CA ALA A 80 -4.75 -1.35 -6.40
C ALA A 80 -4.09 -0.26 -7.27
N VAL A 81 -3.64 -0.62 -8.47
CA VAL A 81 -2.98 0.33 -9.38
C VAL A 81 -3.96 1.36 -9.90
N GLU A 82 -5.16 0.94 -10.36
CA GLU A 82 -6.20 1.86 -10.80
C GLU A 82 -6.73 2.72 -9.65
N ALA A 83 -6.76 2.17 -8.44
CA ALA A 83 -7.14 2.90 -7.23
C ALA A 83 -6.11 3.96 -6.82
N GLY A 84 -4.88 3.90 -7.32
CA GLY A 84 -3.81 4.83 -6.99
C GLY A 84 -3.04 4.47 -5.72
N ALA A 85 -3.02 3.18 -5.34
CA ALA A 85 -2.29 2.72 -4.16
C ALA A 85 -0.76 2.91 -4.26
N PRO A 86 -0.09 2.73 -5.41
CA PRO A 86 1.33 3.02 -5.53
C PRO A 86 1.66 4.49 -5.26
N GLU A 87 0.87 5.42 -5.79
CA GLU A 87 1.01 6.86 -5.56
C GLU A 87 0.75 7.22 -4.10
N PHE A 88 -0.25 6.59 -3.49
CA PHE A 88 -0.57 6.75 -2.08
C PHE A 88 0.61 6.34 -1.19
N ILE A 89 1.21 5.19 -1.47
CA ILE A 89 2.38 4.69 -0.73
C ILE A 89 3.59 5.60 -0.93
N ASP A 90 3.89 6.02 -2.17
CA ASP A 90 5.02 6.91 -2.46
C ASP A 90 4.86 8.27 -1.77
N LEU A 91 3.67 8.86 -1.81
CA LEU A 91 3.38 10.13 -1.16
C LEU A 91 3.59 10.04 0.36
N LEU A 92 3.07 9.00 1.02
CA LEU A 92 3.24 8.80 2.46
C LEU A 92 4.70 8.51 2.83
N THR A 93 5.39 7.73 2.00
CA THR A 93 6.80 7.41 2.20
C THR A 93 7.68 8.65 2.07
N SER A 94 7.36 9.55 1.14
CA SER A 94 8.14 10.79 0.93
C SER A 94 8.23 11.68 2.18
N GLU A 95 7.30 11.52 3.11
CA GLU A 95 7.12 12.38 4.28
C GLU A 95 7.37 11.64 5.62
N ASN A 96 7.70 10.35 5.58
CA ASN A 96 7.85 9.53 6.79
C ASN A 96 9.12 8.67 6.76
N GLU A 97 10.08 8.99 7.64
CA GLU A 97 11.38 8.32 7.70
C GLU A 97 11.27 6.82 8.07
N GLU A 98 10.30 6.42 8.90
CA GLU A 98 10.06 5.00 9.21
C GLU A 98 9.62 4.24 7.96
N PHE A 99 8.74 4.84 7.15
CA PHE A 99 8.31 4.22 5.88
C PHE A 99 9.45 4.18 4.86
N GLN A 100 10.29 5.21 4.81
CA GLN A 100 11.48 5.23 3.97
C GLN A 100 12.43 4.08 4.31
N LEU A 101 12.68 3.86 5.61
CA LEU A 101 13.52 2.77 6.07
C LEU A 101 12.94 1.40 5.72
N VAL A 102 11.66 1.18 6.02
CA VAL A 102 11.02 -0.14 5.84
C VAL A 102 10.76 -0.43 4.37
N LEU A 103 10.17 0.51 3.61
CA LEU A 103 9.80 0.27 2.23
C LEU A 103 10.98 0.44 1.27
N GLY A 104 11.78 1.50 1.43
CA GLY A 104 12.99 1.70 0.62
C GLY A 104 14.02 0.60 0.84
N GLY A 105 14.31 0.30 2.11
CA GLY A 105 15.21 -0.81 2.46
C GLY A 105 14.66 -2.17 2.07
N GLY A 106 13.34 -2.36 2.14
CA GLY A 106 12.66 -3.59 1.73
C GLY A 106 12.72 -3.85 0.23
N LEU A 107 12.52 -2.83 -0.61
CA LEU A 107 12.67 -2.96 -2.06
C LEU A 107 14.11 -3.30 -2.46
N MET A 108 15.10 -2.68 -1.82
CA MET A 108 16.51 -3.03 -2.02
C MET A 108 16.81 -4.47 -1.60
N TRP A 109 16.28 -4.89 -0.44
CA TRP A 109 16.41 -6.26 0.03
C TRP A 109 15.80 -7.25 -0.97
N LEU A 110 14.63 -6.95 -1.52
CA LEU A 110 13.92 -7.80 -2.48
C LEU A 110 14.74 -8.01 -3.75
N ASP A 111 15.31 -6.94 -4.31
CA ASP A 111 16.15 -7.01 -5.50
C ASP A 111 17.43 -7.83 -5.23
N ASN A 112 18.11 -7.61 -4.10
CA ASN A 112 19.30 -8.37 -3.72
C ASN A 112 18.97 -9.85 -3.50
N PHE A 113 17.86 -10.15 -2.82
CA PHE A 113 17.41 -11.52 -2.57
C PHE A 113 17.09 -12.29 -3.86
N CYS A 114 16.50 -11.61 -4.84
CA CYS A 114 16.26 -12.18 -6.16
C CYS A 114 17.55 -12.35 -6.94
N PHE A 115 18.45 -11.37 -6.88
CA PHE A 115 19.73 -11.41 -7.58
C PHE A 115 20.61 -12.57 -7.09
N ASP A 116 20.68 -12.80 -5.79
CA ASP A 116 21.43 -13.91 -5.20
C ASP A 116 20.92 -15.29 -5.62
N ARG A 117 19.63 -15.41 -6.00
CA ARG A 117 18.99 -16.69 -6.36
C ARG A 117 18.85 -16.92 -7.85
N TYR A 118 18.58 -15.85 -8.59
CA TYR A 118 18.18 -15.95 -10.00
C TYR A 118 19.06 -15.11 -10.93
N GLU A 119 20.06 -14.38 -10.39
CA GLU A 119 20.92 -13.45 -11.13
C GLU A 119 20.15 -12.30 -11.80
N HIS A 120 18.92 -12.04 -11.35
CA HIS A 120 18.02 -11.00 -11.85
C HIS A 120 17.39 -10.24 -10.69
N VAL A 121 17.14 -8.92 -10.86
CA VAL A 121 16.32 -8.13 -9.94
C VAL A 121 14.86 -8.56 -10.02
N PHE A 122 14.05 -8.24 -9.00
CA PHE A 122 12.67 -8.74 -8.88
C PHE A 122 11.81 -8.48 -10.13
N LEU A 123 11.93 -7.30 -10.76
CA LEU A 123 11.19 -6.96 -11.98
C LEU A 123 11.54 -7.85 -13.19
N GLU A 124 12.76 -8.38 -13.24
CA GLU A 124 13.26 -9.22 -14.33
C GLU A 124 13.01 -10.71 -14.09
N CYS A 125 12.63 -11.08 -12.86
CA CYS A 125 12.26 -12.44 -12.52
C CYS A 125 10.97 -12.87 -13.24
N THR A 126 10.87 -14.14 -13.58
CA THR A 126 9.64 -14.72 -14.12
C THR A 126 8.50 -14.66 -13.09
N PRO A 127 7.22 -14.67 -13.52
CA PRO A 127 6.08 -14.67 -12.58
C PRO A 127 6.12 -15.81 -11.56
N ALA A 128 6.66 -16.97 -11.94
CA ALA A 128 6.82 -18.10 -11.04
C ALA A 128 7.86 -17.82 -9.94
N GLN A 129 9.01 -17.23 -10.31
CA GLN A 129 10.06 -16.82 -9.37
C GLN A 129 9.58 -15.71 -8.44
N GLN A 130 8.88 -14.70 -8.99
CA GLN A 130 8.28 -13.63 -8.19
C GLN A 130 7.34 -14.20 -7.14
N LYS A 131 6.43 -15.11 -7.56
CA LYS A 131 5.51 -15.76 -6.63
C LYS A 131 6.24 -16.58 -5.57
N GLU A 132 7.27 -17.34 -5.94
CA GLU A 132 8.08 -18.14 -5.00
C GLU A 132 8.71 -17.27 -3.91
N VAL A 133 9.27 -16.12 -4.28
CA VAL A 133 9.86 -15.16 -3.32
C VAL A 133 8.78 -14.57 -2.42
N LEU A 134 7.65 -14.13 -2.98
CA LEU A 134 6.57 -13.54 -2.21
C LEU A 134 5.94 -14.55 -1.24
N ASP A 135 5.77 -15.81 -1.63
CA ASP A 135 5.27 -16.87 -0.74
C ASP A 135 6.19 -17.08 0.49
N GLN A 136 7.51 -16.89 0.33
CA GLN A 136 8.45 -17.00 1.45
C GLN A 136 8.31 -15.86 2.46
N ILE A 137 8.04 -14.63 2.01
CA ILE A 137 7.96 -13.45 2.87
C ILE A 137 6.52 -13.09 3.29
N ALA A 138 5.51 -13.76 2.77
CA ALA A 138 4.12 -13.49 3.09
C ALA A 138 3.73 -13.85 4.54
N TYR A 139 4.44 -14.80 5.16
CA TYR A 139 4.06 -15.37 6.45
C TYR A 139 5.13 -15.16 7.51
N ARG A 140 4.75 -14.54 8.64
CA ARG A 140 5.66 -14.30 9.78
C ARG A 140 6.32 -15.54 10.33
N ARG A 141 5.66 -16.69 10.28
CA ARG A 141 6.22 -17.98 10.73
C ARG A 141 7.50 -18.38 9.98
N ASN A 142 7.70 -17.92 8.77
CA ASN A 142 8.88 -18.27 7.98
C ASN A 142 10.16 -17.64 8.56
N ALA A 143 10.06 -16.48 9.25
CA ALA A 143 11.19 -15.87 9.96
C ALA A 143 11.76 -16.74 11.09
N THR A 144 10.97 -17.67 11.66
CA THR A 144 11.44 -18.60 12.68
C THR A 144 12.24 -19.74 12.10
N GLN A 145 12.07 -20.02 10.81
CA GLN A 145 12.78 -21.07 10.07
C GLN A 145 14.03 -20.51 9.38
N ASP A 146 13.93 -19.30 8.85
CA ASP A 146 15.02 -18.59 8.17
C ASP A 146 15.04 -17.11 8.57
N VAL A 147 16.01 -16.75 9.41
CA VAL A 147 16.18 -15.38 9.92
C VAL A 147 16.53 -14.39 8.79
N SER A 148 17.12 -14.85 7.69
CA SER A 148 17.46 -13.99 6.55
C SER A 148 16.23 -13.38 5.87
N LEU A 149 15.05 -14.01 6.03
CA LEU A 149 13.77 -13.52 5.53
C LEU A 149 13.15 -12.41 6.39
N SER A 150 13.67 -12.15 7.58
CA SER A 150 13.03 -11.26 8.56
C SER A 150 12.77 -9.86 8.01
N GLN A 151 13.74 -9.29 7.30
CA GLN A 151 13.60 -7.96 6.69
C GLN A 151 12.53 -7.97 5.59
N GLY A 152 12.54 -8.97 4.70
CA GLY A 152 11.54 -9.13 3.66
C GLY A 152 10.12 -9.32 4.21
N ILE A 153 9.98 -10.07 5.30
CA ILE A 153 8.69 -10.30 5.97
C ILE A 153 8.12 -9.00 6.57
N VAL A 154 8.97 -8.19 7.24
CA VAL A 154 8.55 -6.90 7.78
C VAL A 154 8.15 -5.94 6.67
N PHE A 155 8.95 -5.86 5.62
CA PHE A 155 8.67 -5.09 4.42
C PHE A 155 7.33 -5.48 3.79
N PHE A 156 7.15 -6.76 3.47
CA PHE A 156 5.95 -7.23 2.78
C PHE A 156 4.68 -7.04 3.62
N ALA A 157 4.75 -7.27 4.93
CA ALA A 157 3.63 -7.02 5.82
C ALA A 157 3.22 -5.54 5.83
N LYS A 158 4.19 -4.61 5.87
CA LYS A 158 3.92 -3.17 5.79
C LYS A 158 3.36 -2.78 4.44
N LEU A 159 3.98 -3.23 3.36
CA LEU A 159 3.54 -2.96 2.00
C LEU A 159 2.10 -3.43 1.76
N ARG A 160 1.78 -4.67 2.14
CA ARG A 160 0.44 -5.24 2.00
C ARG A 160 -0.61 -4.38 2.73
N ASN A 161 -0.32 -3.99 3.98
CA ASN A 161 -1.25 -3.16 4.74
C ASN A 161 -1.47 -1.80 4.05
N MET A 162 -0.39 -1.13 3.63
CA MET A 162 -0.51 0.16 2.93
C MET A 162 -1.18 0.05 1.56
N THR A 163 -1.01 -1.07 0.85
CA THR A 163 -1.72 -1.34 -0.41
C THR A 163 -3.22 -1.48 -0.16
N CYS A 164 -3.61 -2.23 0.87
CA CYS A 164 -5.01 -2.35 1.28
C CYS A 164 -5.58 -0.99 1.73
N ASP A 165 -4.84 -0.23 2.54
CA ASP A 165 -5.27 1.10 2.97
C ASP A 165 -5.48 2.02 1.75
N GLY A 166 -4.52 2.07 0.81
CA GLY A 166 -4.63 2.85 -0.42
C GLY A 166 -5.79 2.41 -1.31
N PHE A 167 -6.08 1.12 -1.37
CA PHE A 167 -7.20 0.58 -2.15
C PHE A 167 -8.54 0.89 -1.49
N TYR A 168 -8.79 0.41 -0.27
CA TYR A 168 -10.10 0.48 0.37
C TYR A 168 -10.51 1.89 0.84
N THR A 169 -9.59 2.83 0.89
CA THR A 169 -9.91 4.26 1.10
C THR A 169 -10.09 5.06 -0.19
N SER A 170 -9.86 4.43 -1.34
CA SER A 170 -10.10 5.02 -2.66
C SER A 170 -11.59 4.95 -3.06
N LYS A 171 -11.98 5.73 -4.08
CA LYS A 171 -13.33 5.64 -4.63
C LYS A 171 -13.65 4.25 -5.20
N ILE A 172 -12.65 3.59 -5.79
CA ILE A 172 -12.80 2.23 -6.36
C ILE A 172 -13.06 1.23 -5.23
N GLY A 173 -12.21 1.21 -4.19
CA GLY A 173 -12.36 0.28 -3.08
C GLY A 173 -13.62 0.54 -2.24
N ILE A 174 -14.01 1.81 -2.03
CA ILE A 174 -15.28 2.15 -1.36
C ILE A 174 -16.47 1.61 -2.14
N ALA A 175 -16.44 1.74 -3.48
CA ALA A 175 -17.50 1.22 -4.34
C ALA A 175 -17.54 -0.32 -4.34
N ASP A 176 -16.36 -0.97 -4.35
CA ASP A 176 -16.21 -2.42 -4.25
C ASP A 176 -16.83 -2.98 -2.97
N LEU A 177 -16.56 -2.35 -1.82
CA LEU A 177 -17.17 -2.69 -0.53
C LEU A 177 -18.66 -2.38 -0.47
N LYS A 178 -19.24 -1.70 -1.46
CA LYS A 178 -20.63 -1.18 -1.43
C LYS A 178 -20.90 -0.34 -0.17
N TYR A 179 -19.86 0.36 0.32
CA TYR A 179 -19.96 1.15 1.53
C TYR A 179 -20.75 2.44 1.27
N ILE A 180 -21.90 2.56 1.89
CA ILE A 180 -22.84 3.69 1.74
C ILE A 180 -22.53 4.89 2.65
N GLY A 181 -21.47 4.83 3.45
CA GLY A 181 -21.13 5.83 4.46
C GLY A 181 -21.78 5.55 5.81
N ASN A 182 -21.48 6.42 6.79
CA ASN A 182 -22.06 6.36 8.14
C ASN A 182 -23.48 6.94 8.11
N THR A 183 -24.46 6.14 7.65
CA THR A 183 -25.86 6.53 7.63
C THR A 183 -26.56 5.97 8.86
N ALA A 184 -27.28 6.82 9.62
CA ALA A 184 -28.10 6.35 10.72
C ALA A 184 -29.24 5.51 10.15
N LEU A 185 -29.32 4.25 10.56
CA LEU A 185 -30.43 3.37 10.23
C LEU A 185 -31.51 3.53 11.27
N ALA A 186 -32.77 3.71 10.85
CA ALA A 186 -33.92 3.79 11.75
C ALA A 186 -34.16 2.45 12.47
N GLU A 187 -33.86 1.33 11.75
CA GLU A 187 -33.93 -0.03 12.29
C GLU A 187 -32.70 -0.81 11.85
N PHE A 188 -32.17 -1.65 12.72
CA PHE A 188 -31.06 -2.55 12.37
C PHE A 188 -31.63 -3.84 11.76
N PRO A 189 -31.37 -4.13 10.47
CA PRO A 189 -31.96 -5.28 9.79
C PRO A 189 -31.39 -6.64 10.23
N GLY A 190 -30.48 -6.65 11.21
CA GLY A 190 -29.74 -7.85 11.64
C GLY A 190 -28.50 -8.12 10.78
N CYS A 191 -27.67 -9.05 11.24
CA CYS A 191 -26.56 -9.56 10.44
C CYS A 191 -27.09 -10.59 9.44
N PRO A 192 -26.59 -10.61 8.18
CA PRO A 192 -26.89 -11.71 7.29
C PRO A 192 -26.43 -13.04 7.87
N PRO A 193 -27.14 -14.16 7.60
CA PRO A 193 -26.71 -15.47 8.07
C PRO A 193 -25.31 -15.78 7.50
N VAL A 194 -24.45 -16.36 8.35
CA VAL A 194 -23.13 -16.82 7.93
C VAL A 194 -23.35 -17.97 6.94
N PRO A 195 -22.80 -17.92 5.73
CA PRO A 195 -22.87 -19.06 4.82
C PRO A 195 -22.17 -20.26 5.45
N GLU A 196 -22.79 -21.46 5.39
CA GLU A 196 -22.23 -22.74 5.85
C GLU A 196 -21.02 -23.18 5.03
#